data_06d7b219b7f708da3740ce73516dd875
#
_entry.id   06d7b219b7f708da3740ce73516dd875
#
_cell.length_a   1.000
_cell.length_b   1.000
_cell.length_c   1.000
_cell.angle_alpha   90.00
_cell.angle_beta   90.00
_cell.angle_gamma   90.00
#
_symmetry.space_group_name_H-M   'P 1'
#
loop_
_entity.id
_entity.type
_entity.pdbx_description
1 polymer ?
#
loop_
_entity_poly.entity_id
_entity_poly.type
_entity_poly.pdbx_seq_one_letter_code
_entity_poly.pdbx_strand_id
1 'polypeptide(L)'
;MTTSSETAGYALNQTMLRVRDPEDSLRFYRDVLGMTLLQRLDFEDMQFSLYFLAYLGEGETIPSDPAERARFIFDRETTLELTHNWGSEKEIATPYHNGNSEPRGFGHIGISVPDVHEACQRFERLGATFVKRPDDGKMKGIAFVSDPDGYWIEILSSPRMTDFLTWAPS
;
A
#
# COMPACT_ATOMS: atom_id res chain seq x y z
N MET A 1 -23.60 -0.07 -17.01
CA MET A 1 -22.60 -0.30 -18.07
C MET A 1 -22.34 -1.79 -18.09
N THR A 2 -22.60 -2.46 -19.20
CA THR A 2 -22.30 -3.89 -19.37
C THR A 2 -20.79 -4.01 -19.53
N THR A 3 -20.14 -4.77 -18.63
CA THR A 3 -18.76 -5.20 -18.84
C THR A 3 -18.67 -5.89 -20.19
N SER A 4 -17.71 -5.47 -21.04
CA SER A 4 -17.46 -6.16 -22.29
C SER A 4 -17.15 -7.62 -22.01
N SER A 5 -17.76 -8.55 -22.75
CA SER A 5 -17.49 -10.00 -22.62
C SER A 5 -16.01 -10.31 -22.86
N GLU A 6 -15.28 -9.44 -23.57
CA GLU A 6 -13.85 -9.58 -23.89
C GLU A 6 -12.93 -9.31 -22.69
N THR A 7 -13.40 -8.57 -21.67
CA THR A 7 -12.64 -8.26 -20.45
C THR A 7 -13.25 -8.92 -19.22
N ALA A 8 -14.12 -9.90 -19.40
CA ALA A 8 -14.69 -10.66 -18.29
C ALA A 8 -13.56 -11.36 -17.51
N GLY A 9 -13.49 -11.12 -16.21
CA GLY A 9 -12.45 -11.67 -15.34
C GLY A 9 -11.15 -10.85 -15.27
N TYR A 10 -11.04 -9.70 -15.97
CA TYR A 10 -9.93 -8.79 -15.74
C TYR A 10 -10.14 -8.04 -14.43
N ALA A 11 -9.08 -7.94 -13.61
CA ALA A 11 -9.07 -7.20 -12.36
C ALA A 11 -7.73 -6.47 -12.19
N LEU A 12 -7.75 -5.33 -11.52
CA LEU A 12 -6.53 -4.69 -11.07
C LEU A 12 -6.02 -5.48 -9.85
N ASN A 13 -5.08 -6.38 -10.07
CA ASN A 13 -4.60 -7.29 -9.04
C ASN A 13 -3.66 -6.59 -8.06
N GLN A 14 -2.63 -5.89 -8.55
CA GLN A 14 -1.57 -5.39 -7.67
C GLN A 14 -1.00 -4.03 -8.07
N THR A 15 -0.43 -3.37 -7.06
CA THR A 15 0.50 -2.24 -7.24
C THR A 15 1.87 -2.67 -6.73
N MET A 16 2.93 -2.39 -7.49
CA MET A 16 4.31 -2.71 -7.10
C MET A 16 5.07 -1.44 -6.71
N LEU A 17 5.75 -1.54 -5.55
CA LEU A 17 6.69 -0.53 -5.07
C LEU A 17 8.08 -1.15 -4.89
N ARG A 18 9.13 -0.44 -5.33
CA ARG A 18 10.51 -0.82 -5.00
C ARG A 18 10.86 -0.30 -3.63
N VAL A 19 11.43 -1.16 -2.79
CA VAL A 19 11.83 -0.83 -1.43
C VAL A 19 13.34 -1.00 -1.26
N ARG A 20 13.95 -0.07 -0.53
CA ARG A 20 15.39 -0.10 -0.23
C ARG A 20 15.73 -1.24 0.71
N ASP A 21 15.03 -1.31 1.84
CA ASP A 21 15.23 -2.30 2.89
C ASP A 21 13.90 -3.01 3.20
N PRO A 22 13.80 -4.32 2.90
CA PRO A 22 12.56 -5.05 3.10
C PRO A 22 12.19 -5.22 4.59
N GLU A 23 13.16 -5.20 5.53
CA GLU A 23 12.86 -5.31 6.95
C GLU A 23 12.14 -4.06 7.47
N ASP A 24 12.61 -2.88 7.09
CA ASP A 24 11.97 -1.62 7.44
C ASP A 24 10.58 -1.51 6.78
N SER A 25 10.48 -1.86 5.50
CA SER A 25 9.22 -1.81 4.77
C SER A 25 8.21 -2.81 5.33
N LEU A 26 8.60 -4.06 5.58
CA LEU A 26 7.71 -5.05 6.18
C LEU A 26 7.25 -4.65 7.57
N ARG A 27 8.12 -4.04 8.40
CA ARG A 27 7.72 -3.49 9.70
C ARG A 27 6.65 -2.42 9.53
N PHE A 28 6.82 -1.51 8.58
CA PHE A 28 5.84 -0.46 8.31
C PHE A 28 4.51 -1.04 7.81
N TYR A 29 4.52 -1.84 6.75
CA TYR A 29 3.28 -2.34 6.14
C TYR A 29 2.54 -3.35 7.03
N ARG A 30 3.24 -4.19 7.80
CA ARG A 30 2.62 -5.16 8.70
C ARG A 30 2.26 -4.59 10.07
N ASP A 31 3.21 -3.93 10.73
CA ASP A 31 3.02 -3.56 12.14
C ASP A 31 2.31 -2.21 12.26
N VAL A 32 2.62 -1.25 11.39
CA VAL A 32 1.96 0.06 11.38
C VAL A 32 0.64 0.00 10.62
N LEU A 33 0.64 -0.43 9.36
CA LEU A 33 -0.58 -0.46 8.55
C LEU A 33 -1.47 -1.68 8.79
N GLY A 34 -0.94 -2.78 9.35
CA GLY A 34 -1.72 -3.97 9.71
C GLY A 34 -1.96 -4.95 8.55
N MET A 35 -1.18 -4.87 7.47
CA MET A 35 -1.26 -5.81 6.36
C MET A 35 -0.66 -7.17 6.73
N THR A 36 -1.08 -8.21 6.04
CA THR A 36 -0.54 -9.57 6.19
C THR A 36 0.39 -9.89 5.02
N LEU A 37 1.59 -10.40 5.34
CA LEU A 37 2.49 -10.96 4.32
C LEU A 37 1.94 -12.31 3.85
N LEU A 38 1.55 -12.38 2.58
CA LEU A 38 0.97 -13.58 1.96
C LEU A 38 2.06 -14.54 1.46
N GLN A 39 3.11 -13.99 0.85
CA GLN A 39 4.19 -14.76 0.24
C GLN A 39 5.45 -13.90 0.09
N ARG A 40 6.61 -14.55 0.24
CA ARG A 40 7.91 -14.08 -0.24
C ARG A 40 8.39 -15.00 -1.34
N LEU A 41 8.96 -14.45 -2.41
CA LEU A 41 9.62 -15.17 -3.49
C LEU A 41 11.02 -14.58 -3.69
N ASP A 42 12.03 -15.43 -3.75
CA ASP A 42 13.43 -15.04 -3.98
C ASP A 42 13.88 -15.50 -5.36
N PHE A 43 14.48 -14.60 -6.12
CA PHE A 43 15.00 -14.84 -7.47
C PHE A 43 16.52 -14.64 -7.45
N GLU A 44 17.24 -15.68 -7.07
CA GLU A 44 18.69 -15.62 -6.86
C GLU A 44 19.48 -15.22 -8.12
N ASP A 45 19.12 -15.79 -9.28
CA ASP A 45 19.78 -15.47 -10.55
C ASP A 45 19.58 -14.01 -10.98
N MET A 46 18.49 -13.37 -10.53
CA MET A 46 18.13 -11.99 -10.85
C MET A 46 18.38 -11.02 -9.69
N GLN A 47 18.82 -11.52 -8.54
CA GLN A 47 19.20 -10.76 -7.36
C GLN A 47 18.09 -9.82 -6.83
N PHE A 48 16.86 -10.33 -6.76
CA PHE A 48 15.75 -9.62 -6.13
C PHE A 48 14.79 -10.55 -5.38
N SER A 49 14.00 -9.96 -4.49
CA SER A 49 12.91 -10.63 -3.76
C SER A 49 11.60 -9.88 -3.93
N LEU A 50 10.49 -10.62 -3.99
CA LEU A 50 9.13 -10.09 -3.99
C LEU A 50 8.44 -10.44 -2.69
N TYR A 51 7.64 -9.50 -2.18
CA TYR A 51 6.82 -9.67 -0.99
C TYR A 51 5.40 -9.23 -1.32
N PHE A 52 4.43 -10.15 -1.23
CA PHE A 52 3.03 -9.88 -1.50
C PHE A 52 2.28 -9.68 -0.18
N LEU A 53 1.62 -8.53 -0.03
CA LEU A 53 0.87 -8.16 1.16
C LEU A 53 -0.57 -7.81 0.79
N ALA A 54 -1.51 -8.12 1.71
CA ALA A 54 -2.89 -7.68 1.60
C ALA A 54 -3.55 -7.57 2.99
N TYR A 55 -4.72 -6.94 3.04
CA TYR A 55 -5.63 -7.11 4.17
C TYR A 55 -6.42 -8.39 3.98
N LEU A 56 -6.52 -9.19 5.04
CA LEU A 56 -7.33 -10.42 5.06
C LEU A 56 -8.71 -10.13 5.65
N GLY A 57 -9.73 -10.75 5.09
CA GLY A 57 -11.07 -10.79 5.67
C GLY A 57 -11.13 -11.63 6.95
N GLU A 58 -12.19 -11.47 7.71
CA GLU A 58 -12.42 -12.26 8.92
C GLU A 58 -12.47 -13.76 8.59
N GLY A 59 -11.67 -14.56 9.31
CA GLY A 59 -11.56 -16.00 9.10
C GLY A 59 -10.77 -16.44 7.85
N GLU A 60 -10.29 -15.50 7.05
CA GLU A 60 -9.49 -15.79 5.86
C GLU A 60 -8.09 -16.28 6.27
N THR A 61 -7.64 -17.38 5.69
CA THR A 61 -6.34 -17.99 5.99
C THR A 61 -5.54 -18.23 4.71
N ILE A 62 -4.22 -18.07 4.81
CA ILE A 62 -3.33 -18.29 3.68
C ILE A 62 -3.22 -19.79 3.41
N PRO A 63 -3.56 -20.28 2.19
CA PRO A 63 -3.45 -21.69 1.86
C PRO A 63 -2.01 -22.21 1.99
N SER A 64 -1.87 -23.47 2.43
CA SER A 64 -0.57 -24.14 2.48
C SER A 64 -0.15 -24.73 1.14
N ASP A 65 -1.12 -25.16 0.32
CA ASP A 65 -0.87 -25.67 -1.03
C ASP A 65 -0.39 -24.54 -1.96
N PRO A 66 0.70 -24.75 -2.72
CA PRO A 66 1.27 -23.71 -3.58
C PRO A 66 0.33 -23.21 -4.70
N ALA A 67 -0.47 -24.12 -5.31
CA ALA A 67 -1.36 -23.73 -6.38
C ALA A 67 -2.58 -22.95 -5.87
N GLU A 68 -3.11 -23.35 -4.71
CA GLU A 68 -4.18 -22.62 -4.02
C GLU A 68 -3.67 -21.25 -3.54
N ARG A 69 -2.44 -21.20 -3.01
CA ARG A 69 -1.82 -19.94 -2.60
C ARG A 69 -1.59 -18.99 -3.77
N ALA A 70 -1.18 -19.50 -4.92
CA ALA A 70 -1.05 -18.70 -6.13
C ALA A 70 -2.39 -18.06 -6.52
N ARG A 71 -3.47 -18.83 -6.53
CA ARG A 71 -4.82 -18.28 -6.77
C ARG A 71 -5.21 -17.28 -5.69
N PHE A 72 -4.96 -17.60 -4.43
CA PHE A 72 -5.25 -16.72 -3.29
C PHE A 72 -4.60 -15.34 -3.41
N ILE A 73 -3.41 -15.25 -4.02
CA ILE A 73 -2.67 -14.01 -4.23
C ILE A 73 -3.10 -13.34 -5.54
N PHE A 74 -3.16 -14.07 -6.66
CA PHE A 74 -3.25 -13.49 -7.99
C PHE A 74 -4.68 -13.39 -8.54
N ASP A 75 -5.66 -14.08 -7.94
CA ASP A 75 -7.08 -13.87 -8.23
C ASP A 75 -7.70 -12.81 -7.27
N ARG A 76 -6.94 -12.35 -6.27
CA ARG A 76 -7.37 -11.33 -5.32
C ARG A 76 -7.31 -9.95 -5.95
N GLU A 77 -8.31 -9.13 -5.67
CA GLU A 77 -8.23 -7.69 -5.91
C GLU A 77 -7.36 -7.03 -4.83
N THR A 78 -6.56 -6.05 -5.22
CA THR A 78 -5.82 -5.18 -4.28
C THR A 78 -4.74 -5.88 -3.45
N THR A 79 -3.69 -6.32 -4.11
CA THR A 79 -2.44 -6.79 -3.48
C THR A 79 -1.37 -5.71 -3.60
N LEU A 80 -0.57 -5.53 -2.55
CA LEU A 80 0.65 -4.74 -2.59
C LEU A 80 1.85 -5.66 -2.80
N GLU A 81 2.61 -5.45 -3.86
CA GLU A 81 3.88 -6.11 -4.11
C GLU A 81 5.02 -5.17 -3.73
N LEU A 82 5.90 -5.60 -2.82
CA LEU A 82 7.17 -4.92 -2.56
C LEU A 82 8.28 -5.67 -3.28
N THR A 83 9.08 -4.96 -4.05
CA THR A 83 10.24 -5.51 -4.75
C THR A 83 11.52 -4.98 -4.13
N HIS A 84 12.35 -5.88 -3.58
CA HIS A 84 13.66 -5.57 -3.05
C HIS A 84 14.73 -6.04 -4.03
N ASN A 85 15.51 -5.12 -4.59
CA ASN A 85 16.72 -5.44 -5.35
C ASN A 85 17.87 -5.62 -4.35
N TRP A 86 18.49 -6.79 -4.33
CA TRP A 86 19.50 -7.12 -3.32
C TRP A 86 20.69 -6.18 -3.37
N GLY A 87 21.09 -5.69 -2.22
CA GLY A 87 22.14 -4.71 -2.07
C GLY A 87 21.65 -3.28 -1.85
N SER A 88 20.38 -2.96 -2.23
CA SER A 88 19.84 -1.61 -2.00
C SER A 88 19.73 -1.25 -0.52
N GLU A 89 19.63 -2.24 0.37
CA GLU A 89 19.63 -2.05 1.83
C GLU A 89 20.93 -1.46 2.37
N LYS A 90 22.02 -1.52 1.59
CA LYS A 90 23.32 -0.96 1.95
C LYS A 90 23.45 0.52 1.61
N GLU A 91 22.54 1.05 0.81
CA GLU A 91 22.52 2.46 0.46
C GLU A 91 22.13 3.33 1.66
N ILE A 92 22.78 4.49 1.81
CA ILE A 92 22.52 5.41 2.95
C ILE A 92 21.11 6.00 2.85
N ALA A 93 20.62 6.23 1.64
CA ALA A 93 19.27 6.75 1.36
C ALA A 93 18.60 5.87 0.31
N THR A 94 17.26 5.96 0.23
CA THR A 94 16.54 5.22 -0.81
C THR A 94 17.03 5.63 -2.20
N PRO A 95 17.38 4.67 -3.07
CA PRO A 95 17.74 4.96 -4.46
C PRO A 95 16.52 5.22 -5.34
N TYR A 96 15.31 5.09 -4.80
CA TYR A 96 14.07 5.17 -5.55
C TYR A 96 13.41 6.54 -5.43
N HIS A 97 12.87 7.03 -6.56
CA HIS A 97 12.10 8.25 -6.59
C HIS A 97 10.64 7.95 -6.24
N ASN A 98 10.12 8.59 -5.19
CA ASN A 98 8.75 8.34 -4.69
C ASN A 98 7.63 9.01 -5.50
N GLY A 99 7.97 9.88 -6.45
CA GLY A 99 7.03 10.54 -7.36
C GLY A 99 6.46 11.87 -6.87
N ASN A 100 6.64 12.25 -5.63
CA ASN A 100 6.07 13.48 -5.06
C ASN A 100 7.02 14.69 -5.02
N SER A 101 8.25 14.53 -5.52
CA SER A 101 9.20 15.60 -5.82
C SER A 101 9.36 15.75 -7.33
N GLU A 102 9.95 16.87 -7.81
CA GLU A 102 10.20 17.05 -9.24
C GLU A 102 11.34 16.14 -9.75
N PRO A 103 11.17 15.53 -10.94
CA PRO A 103 9.97 15.51 -11.78
C PRO A 103 8.88 14.61 -11.20
N ARG A 104 7.65 15.13 -11.09
CA ARG A 104 6.54 14.39 -10.48
C ARG A 104 6.13 13.18 -11.32
N GLY A 105 5.75 12.10 -10.62
CA GLY A 105 5.31 10.85 -11.26
C GLY A 105 4.22 10.17 -10.43
N PHE A 106 4.53 8.98 -9.89
CA PHE A 106 3.62 8.25 -9.02
C PHE A 106 3.23 9.10 -7.79
N GLY A 107 1.96 9.14 -7.42
CA GLY A 107 1.47 9.95 -6.32
C GLY A 107 1.45 9.23 -4.98
N HIS A 108 0.53 8.30 -4.86
CA HIS A 108 0.29 7.55 -3.62
C HIS A 108 -0.54 6.27 -3.89
N ILE A 109 -0.61 5.41 -2.88
CA ILE A 109 -1.64 4.39 -2.76
C ILE A 109 -2.62 4.81 -1.66
N GLY A 110 -3.90 4.40 -1.77
CA GLY A 110 -4.93 4.71 -0.78
C GLY A 110 -5.30 3.50 0.07
N ILE A 111 -5.47 3.73 1.39
CA ILE A 111 -5.98 2.74 2.34
C ILE A 111 -7.25 3.27 2.97
N SER A 112 -8.35 2.52 2.78
CA SER A 112 -9.61 2.83 3.41
C SER A 112 -9.64 2.27 4.84
N VAL A 113 -9.99 3.12 5.80
CA VAL A 113 -10.12 2.77 7.22
C VAL A 113 -11.51 3.13 7.72
N PRO A 114 -12.03 2.49 8.79
CA PRO A 114 -13.30 2.86 9.38
C PRO A 114 -13.35 4.30 9.89
N ASP A 115 -12.31 4.74 10.57
CA ASP A 115 -12.15 6.11 11.07
C ASP A 115 -10.71 6.59 10.88
N VAL A 116 -10.56 7.74 10.18
CA VAL A 116 -9.24 8.30 9.85
C VAL A 116 -8.52 8.83 11.08
N HIS A 117 -9.23 9.44 12.03
CA HIS A 117 -8.60 9.99 13.24
C HIS A 117 -8.10 8.89 14.17
N GLU A 118 -8.90 7.85 14.38
CA GLU A 118 -8.49 6.68 15.19
C GLU A 118 -7.30 5.96 14.55
N ALA A 119 -7.33 5.76 13.23
CA ALA A 119 -6.22 5.17 12.49
C ALA A 119 -4.94 6.01 12.62
N CYS A 120 -5.03 7.34 12.47
CA CYS A 120 -3.90 8.24 12.61
C CYS A 120 -3.34 8.26 14.03
N GLN A 121 -4.18 8.23 15.06
CA GLN A 121 -3.71 8.09 16.46
C GLN A 121 -2.93 6.78 16.67
N ARG A 122 -3.40 5.67 16.08
CA ARG A 122 -2.67 4.41 16.13
C ARG A 122 -1.33 4.50 15.39
N PHE A 123 -1.29 5.08 14.19
CA PHE A 123 -0.06 5.23 13.40
C PHE A 123 0.96 6.12 14.11
N GLU A 124 0.51 7.20 14.78
CA GLU A 124 1.38 8.06 15.57
C GLU A 124 2.02 7.32 16.74
N ARG A 125 1.25 6.52 17.49
CA ARG A 125 1.81 5.68 18.58
C ARG A 125 2.82 4.66 18.08
N LEU A 126 2.71 4.23 16.82
CA LEU A 126 3.62 3.27 16.18
C LEU A 126 4.78 3.95 15.42
N GLY A 127 4.88 5.28 15.52
CA GLY A 127 6.01 6.05 15.00
C GLY A 127 5.96 6.34 13.49
N ALA A 128 4.78 6.28 12.87
CA ALA A 128 4.62 6.65 11.46
C ALA A 128 4.95 8.13 11.21
N THR A 129 5.60 8.40 10.08
CA THR A 129 5.88 9.76 9.63
C THR A 129 4.68 10.33 8.89
N PHE A 130 4.12 11.43 9.39
CA PHE A 130 3.01 12.12 8.73
C PHE A 130 3.50 13.14 7.71
N VAL A 131 2.97 13.05 6.51
CA VAL A 131 3.08 14.07 5.47
C VAL A 131 1.97 15.11 5.64
N LYS A 132 0.75 14.65 6.00
CA LYS A 132 -0.41 15.48 6.26
C LYS A 132 -1.29 14.80 7.32
N ARG A 133 -1.69 15.55 8.33
CA ARG A 133 -2.66 15.09 9.35
C ARG A 133 -4.10 15.30 8.87
N PRO A 134 -5.11 14.60 9.46
CA PRO A 134 -6.50 14.69 8.99
C PRO A 134 -7.08 16.10 8.96
N ASP A 135 -6.68 16.94 9.90
CA ASP A 135 -7.22 18.31 10.04
C ASP A 135 -6.36 19.39 9.38
N ASP A 136 -5.26 19.02 8.74
CA ASP A 136 -4.38 19.95 8.07
C ASP A 136 -4.94 20.39 6.71
N GLY A 137 -4.71 21.67 6.39
CA GLY A 137 -5.01 22.25 5.08
C GLY A 137 -6.50 22.32 4.74
N LYS A 138 -6.79 22.37 3.43
CA LYS A 138 -8.15 22.55 2.91
C LYS A 138 -8.92 21.22 2.77
N MET A 139 -8.24 20.13 2.46
CA MET A 139 -8.84 18.79 2.31
C MET A 139 -8.82 18.07 3.66
N LYS A 140 -9.80 18.38 4.51
CA LYS A 140 -9.91 17.80 5.85
C LYS A 140 -10.54 16.39 5.78
N GLY A 141 -10.20 15.54 6.76
CA GLY A 141 -10.74 14.20 6.89
C GLY A 141 -10.01 13.11 6.09
N ILE A 142 -8.91 13.49 5.42
CA ILE A 142 -7.92 12.54 4.85
C ILE A 142 -6.54 12.85 5.42
N ALA A 143 -5.70 11.85 5.53
CA ALA A 143 -4.32 12.00 5.97
C ALA A 143 -3.36 11.36 4.97
N PHE A 144 -2.08 11.73 5.07
CA PHE A 144 -1.00 11.07 4.35
C PHE A 144 0.10 10.72 5.32
N VAL A 145 0.55 9.48 5.27
CA VAL A 145 1.78 9.02 5.93
C VAL A 145 2.79 8.61 4.88
N SER A 146 4.07 8.65 5.20
CA SER A 146 5.11 8.12 4.32
C SER A 146 5.61 6.79 4.83
N ASP A 147 5.90 5.89 3.90
CA ASP A 147 6.63 4.66 4.19
C ASP A 147 8.15 4.96 4.33
N PRO A 148 9.00 3.94 4.66
CA PRO A 148 10.43 4.13 4.82
C PRO A 148 11.17 4.65 3.57
N ASP A 149 10.64 4.40 2.37
CA ASP A 149 11.19 4.89 1.10
C ASP A 149 10.62 6.24 0.66
N GLY A 150 9.68 6.79 1.45
CA GLY A 150 9.06 8.09 1.20
C GLY A 150 7.85 8.02 0.27
N TYR A 151 7.34 6.84 -0.09
CA TYR A 151 6.06 6.72 -0.80
C TYR A 151 4.92 7.19 0.10
N TRP A 152 3.99 7.93 -0.48
CA TRP A 152 2.84 8.42 0.27
C TRP A 152 1.73 7.37 0.31
N ILE A 153 1.14 7.23 1.49
CA ILE A 153 -0.03 6.40 1.73
C ILE A 153 -1.16 7.33 2.18
N GLU A 154 -2.19 7.44 1.36
CA GLU A 154 -3.41 8.17 1.70
C GLU A 154 -4.27 7.33 2.65
N ILE A 155 -4.72 7.94 3.73
CA ILE A 155 -5.64 7.34 4.70
C ILE A 155 -6.98 8.04 4.55
N LEU A 156 -7.99 7.28 4.18
CA LEU A 156 -9.32 7.78 3.86
C LEU A 156 -10.42 6.88 4.44
N SER A 157 -11.65 7.38 4.49
CA SER A 157 -12.82 6.59 4.87
C SER A 157 -14.02 6.92 3.97
N SER A 158 -14.82 5.89 3.62
CA SER A 158 -15.98 6.08 2.74
C SER A 158 -16.95 7.17 3.21
N PRO A 159 -17.30 7.29 4.51
CA PRO A 159 -18.18 8.36 4.97
C PRO A 159 -17.62 9.75 4.68
N ARG A 160 -16.32 9.95 4.84
CA ARG A 160 -15.68 11.25 4.57
C ARG A 160 -15.56 11.54 3.08
N MET A 161 -15.36 10.53 2.25
CA MET A 161 -15.28 10.73 0.79
C MET A 161 -16.61 11.18 0.18
N THR A 162 -17.73 10.99 0.84
CA THR A 162 -19.03 11.54 0.41
C THR A 162 -18.98 13.05 0.33
N ASP A 163 -18.33 13.74 1.28
CA ASP A 163 -18.19 15.19 1.29
C ASP A 163 -17.42 15.70 0.06
N PHE A 164 -16.41 14.93 -0.39
CA PHE A 164 -15.64 15.27 -1.60
C PHE A 164 -16.43 15.05 -2.89
N LEU A 165 -17.24 13.99 -2.95
CA LEU A 165 -18.07 13.70 -4.13
C LEU A 165 -19.19 14.73 -4.32
N THR A 166 -19.62 15.37 -3.24
CA THR A 166 -20.66 16.40 -3.25
C THR A 166 -20.10 17.83 -3.24
N TRP A 167 -18.76 17.96 -3.16
CA TRP A 167 -18.10 19.26 -3.14
C TRP A 167 -18.22 19.96 -4.50
N ALA A 168 -19.02 21.04 -4.52
CA ALA A 168 -19.08 21.96 -5.65
C ALA A 168 -18.06 23.08 -5.39
N PRO A 169 -17.09 23.33 -6.27
CA PRO A 169 -16.22 24.50 -6.14
C PRO A 169 -17.06 25.76 -6.28
N SER A 170 -16.99 26.63 -5.29
CA SER A 170 -17.54 27.98 -5.30
C SER A 170 -16.74 28.90 -6.20
#